data_5c0c3fcc7b2cc10b2d5319c9e16b96e3
#
_entry.id   5c0c3fcc7b2cc10b2d5319c9e16b96e3
#
_cell.length_a   1.000
_cell.length_b   1.000
_cell.length_c   1.000
_cell.angle_alpha   90.00
_cell.angle_beta   90.00
_cell.angle_gamma   90.00
#
_symmetry.space_group_name_H-M   'P 1'
#
loop_
_entity.id
_entity.type
_entity.pdbx_description
1 polymer ?
#
loop_
_entity_poly.entity_id
_entity_poly.type
_entity_poly.pdbx_seq_one_letter_code
_entity_poly.pdbx_strand_id
1 'polypeptide(L)'
;MSYKWIAKRIDALDEEQDCDEIWKLMSAYRANDFVMNLIYAVTFPHFIISEFGAKVLLDGGKGKIIRAADRRADDTSWKMQTWWHYGSSHEETKRNVESINRTHAFYAKKYPDEGPDTFGDDDIYMYTLCYEAAGMHRLLQRVGLRGYSEKEKRVAVRFWTKMTGLFINVKANKPVSGYPKTFEDVMAFMDKYESRDLDGEHPLGIEAVRHVIGQFGNRYFPRSLRWFARLWVISLLPDWMLGVYKITAPNRLVIKLFRFGTAAFFWVGDRLAPDPKDTFIERRDMRLVACGAGSLSDPRREVGSVGACPFHMRAERKKSSAEAGYEDRQDPL
;
A
#
# COMPACT_ATOMS: atom_id res chain seq x y z
N MET A 1 -24.86 -15.01 9.58
CA MET A 1 -24.58 -14.22 8.35
C MET A 1 -24.58 -15.16 7.16
N SER A 2 -25.02 -14.71 5.98
CA SER A 2 -24.93 -15.53 4.77
C SER A 2 -23.47 -15.72 4.36
N TYR A 3 -23.17 -16.80 3.62
CA TYR A 3 -21.83 -17.15 3.18
C TYR A 3 -21.12 -15.99 2.41
N LYS A 4 -21.88 -15.24 1.59
CA LYS A 4 -21.49 -14.04 0.86
C LYS A 4 -22.29 -12.83 1.33
N TRP A 5 -21.98 -12.34 2.50
CA TRP A 5 -22.75 -11.28 3.15
C TRP A 5 -22.28 -9.87 2.75
N ILE A 6 -20.99 -9.68 2.40
CA ILE A 6 -20.39 -8.36 2.08
C ILE A 6 -21.10 -7.74 0.88
N ALA A 7 -21.18 -8.47 -0.24
CA ALA A 7 -21.83 -7.95 -1.44
C ALA A 7 -23.29 -7.57 -1.19
N LYS A 8 -24.05 -8.44 -0.49
CA LYS A 8 -25.44 -8.14 -0.13
C LYS A 8 -25.57 -6.90 0.75
N ARG A 9 -24.61 -6.70 1.66
CA ARG A 9 -24.60 -5.52 2.53
C ARG A 9 -24.30 -4.26 1.72
N ILE A 10 -23.30 -4.30 0.82
CA ILE A 10 -22.99 -3.18 -0.08
C ILE A 10 -24.22 -2.79 -0.93
N ASP A 11 -24.93 -3.77 -1.49
CA ASP A 11 -26.13 -3.52 -2.30
C ASP A 11 -27.24 -2.82 -1.50
N ALA A 12 -27.40 -3.16 -0.22
CA ALA A 12 -28.45 -2.63 0.65
C ALA A 12 -28.15 -1.24 1.24
N LEU A 13 -26.90 -0.78 1.25
CA LEU A 13 -26.49 0.50 1.81
C LEU A 13 -26.68 1.65 0.82
N ASP A 14 -26.89 2.86 1.34
CA ASP A 14 -26.93 4.09 0.54
C ASP A 14 -25.52 4.63 0.29
N GLU A 15 -25.18 4.93 -0.97
CA GLU A 15 -23.81 5.36 -1.34
C GLU A 15 -23.42 6.76 -0.88
N GLU A 16 -24.41 7.59 -0.49
CA GLU A 16 -24.16 8.94 0.02
C GLU A 16 -24.02 8.96 1.53
N GLN A 17 -24.95 8.28 2.21
CA GLN A 17 -25.03 8.25 3.67
C GLN A 17 -24.05 7.25 4.27
N ASP A 18 -23.89 6.07 3.64
CA ASP A 18 -23.11 4.95 4.15
C ASP A 18 -21.74 4.81 3.43
N CYS A 19 -21.23 5.88 2.83
CA CYS A 19 -20.02 5.87 2.02
C CYS A 19 -18.82 5.21 2.73
N ASP A 20 -18.55 5.59 3.98
CA ASP A 20 -17.43 5.08 4.76
C ASP A 20 -17.61 3.59 5.10
N GLU A 21 -18.85 3.15 5.38
CA GLU A 21 -19.14 1.72 5.62
C GLU A 21 -19.02 0.89 4.34
N ILE A 22 -19.47 1.39 3.20
CA ILE A 22 -19.28 0.68 1.92
C ILE A 22 -17.80 0.58 1.59
N TRP A 23 -17.02 1.65 1.77
CA TRP A 23 -15.56 1.61 1.56
C TRP A 23 -14.88 0.58 2.46
N LYS A 24 -15.27 0.52 3.74
CA LYS A 24 -14.80 -0.50 4.70
C LYS A 24 -15.10 -1.92 4.22
N LEU A 25 -16.33 -2.16 3.72
CA LEU A 25 -16.75 -3.46 3.19
C LEU A 25 -15.94 -3.88 1.95
N MET A 26 -15.60 -2.93 1.07
CA MET A 26 -14.80 -3.18 -0.13
C MET A 26 -13.34 -3.51 0.18
N SER A 27 -12.75 -2.88 1.21
CA SER A 27 -11.30 -2.83 1.40
C SER A 27 -10.81 -3.58 2.66
N ALA A 28 -11.44 -3.37 3.83
CA ALA A 28 -10.85 -3.78 5.11
C ALA A 28 -11.07 -5.26 5.47
N TYR A 29 -12.11 -5.90 4.96
CA TYR A 29 -12.46 -7.27 5.37
C TYR A 29 -11.58 -8.34 4.71
N ARG A 30 -11.36 -8.25 3.39
CA ARG A 30 -10.65 -9.29 2.61
C ARG A 30 -9.13 -9.16 2.62
N ALA A 31 -8.60 -8.15 3.29
CA ALA A 31 -7.19 -7.95 3.47
C ALA A 31 -6.63 -8.83 4.60
N ASN A 32 -5.44 -9.38 4.39
CA ASN A 32 -4.61 -10.02 5.41
C ASN A 32 -3.17 -9.58 5.23
N ASP A 33 -2.28 -9.98 6.14
CA ASP A 33 -0.87 -9.55 6.11
C ASP A 33 -0.18 -9.85 4.78
N PHE A 34 -0.45 -11.03 4.19
CA PHE A 34 0.12 -11.42 2.90
C PHE A 34 -0.42 -10.56 1.75
N VAL A 35 -1.75 -10.40 1.67
CA VAL A 35 -2.39 -9.59 0.62
C VAL A 35 -1.96 -8.12 0.72
N MET A 36 -1.93 -7.56 1.94
CA MET A 36 -1.46 -6.18 2.15
C MET A 36 -0.01 -5.99 1.75
N ASN A 37 0.85 -6.98 2.02
CA ASN A 37 2.24 -6.88 1.63
C ASN A 37 2.44 -7.06 0.11
N LEU A 38 1.64 -7.90 -0.55
CA LEU A 38 1.62 -7.97 -2.02
C LEU A 38 1.15 -6.64 -2.63
N ILE A 39 0.06 -6.06 -2.10
CA ILE A 39 -0.43 -4.73 -2.50
C ILE A 39 0.68 -3.70 -2.30
N TYR A 40 1.34 -3.67 -1.14
CA TYR A 40 2.47 -2.79 -0.90
C TYR A 40 3.57 -2.94 -1.96
N ALA A 41 3.98 -4.17 -2.28
CA ALA A 41 5.03 -4.44 -3.26
C ALA A 41 4.67 -3.98 -4.69
N VAL A 42 3.38 -4.03 -5.05
CA VAL A 42 2.88 -3.60 -6.38
C VAL A 42 2.58 -2.11 -6.43
N THR A 43 2.10 -1.53 -5.31
CA THR A 43 1.65 -0.13 -5.25
C THR A 43 2.80 0.83 -4.98
N PHE A 44 3.68 0.48 -4.04
CA PHE A 44 4.70 1.40 -3.56
C PHE A 44 5.67 1.91 -4.64
N PRO A 45 6.04 1.13 -5.67
CA PRO A 45 6.81 1.63 -6.81
C PRO A 45 6.20 2.85 -7.51
N HIS A 46 4.87 3.01 -7.50
CA HIS A 46 4.19 4.18 -8.08
C HIS A 46 4.50 5.49 -7.32
N PHE A 47 4.88 5.41 -6.05
CA PHE A 47 5.09 6.60 -5.19
C PHE A 47 6.56 7.03 -5.09
N ILE A 48 7.48 6.27 -5.66
CA ILE A 48 8.92 6.54 -5.63
C ILE A 48 9.51 6.82 -7.02
N ILE A 49 8.67 7.30 -7.93
CA ILE A 49 9.07 7.62 -9.30
C ILE A 49 10.02 8.82 -9.32
N SER A 50 9.83 9.81 -8.44
CA SER A 50 10.72 10.96 -8.37
C SER A 50 12.02 10.63 -7.61
N GLU A 51 13.14 11.22 -8.06
CA GLU A 51 14.44 11.08 -7.39
C GLU A 51 14.37 11.50 -5.93
N PHE A 52 13.70 12.63 -5.65
CA PHE A 52 13.52 13.11 -4.29
C PHE A 52 12.74 12.11 -3.42
N GLY A 53 11.65 11.52 -3.93
CA GLY A 53 10.89 10.50 -3.22
C GLY A 53 11.75 9.29 -2.84
N ALA A 54 12.55 8.80 -3.79
CA ALA A 54 13.49 7.71 -3.54
C ALA A 54 14.58 8.11 -2.52
N LYS A 55 15.14 9.33 -2.61
CA LYS A 55 16.13 9.86 -1.67
C LYS A 55 15.60 9.91 -0.24
N VAL A 56 14.39 10.42 -0.04
CA VAL A 56 13.72 10.46 1.27
C VAL A 56 13.53 9.05 1.83
N LEU A 57 13.16 8.08 1.00
CA LEU A 57 12.95 6.70 1.44
C LEU A 57 14.23 5.97 1.81
N LEU A 58 15.27 6.14 1.02
CA LEU A 58 16.58 5.53 1.27
C LEU A 58 17.30 6.23 2.42
N ASP A 59 17.09 7.53 2.59
CA ASP A 59 17.66 8.37 3.66
C ASP A 59 19.16 8.12 3.87
N GLY A 60 19.93 8.09 2.79
CA GLY A 60 21.37 7.83 2.83
C GLY A 60 21.74 6.45 3.40
N GLY A 61 20.93 5.42 3.11
CA GLY A 61 21.11 4.06 3.62
C GLY A 61 20.53 3.85 5.04
N LYS A 62 19.95 4.89 5.65
CA LYS A 62 19.36 4.82 7.00
C LYS A 62 17.84 4.59 6.97
N GLY A 63 17.21 4.65 5.80
CA GLY A 63 15.78 4.49 5.63
C GLY A 63 15.25 3.15 6.11
N LYS A 64 14.03 3.14 6.65
CA LYS A 64 13.36 1.90 7.07
C LYS A 64 13.19 0.88 5.95
N ILE A 65 13.12 1.33 4.71
CA ILE A 65 13.01 0.45 3.53
C ILE A 65 14.22 -0.51 3.40
N ILE A 66 15.39 -0.09 3.91
CA ILE A 66 16.61 -0.90 3.93
C ILE A 66 16.74 -1.63 5.27
N ARG A 67 16.73 -0.89 6.39
CA ARG A 67 17.08 -1.41 7.71
C ARG A 67 16.00 -2.22 8.39
N ALA A 68 14.73 -1.97 8.04
CA ALA A 68 13.55 -2.57 8.66
C ALA A 68 12.42 -2.70 7.64
N ALA A 69 12.70 -3.36 6.49
CA ALA A 69 11.80 -3.42 5.35
C ALA A 69 10.44 -4.03 5.68
N ASP A 70 10.39 -5.11 6.46
CA ASP A 70 9.14 -5.73 6.93
C ASP A 70 8.32 -4.74 7.77
N ARG A 71 8.98 -4.04 8.71
CA ARG A 71 8.32 -3.03 9.53
C ARG A 71 7.81 -1.85 8.70
N ARG A 72 8.55 -1.45 7.66
CA ARG A 72 8.10 -0.39 6.73
C ARG A 72 6.82 -0.78 6.01
N ALA A 73 6.75 -2.01 5.50
CA ALA A 73 5.55 -2.55 4.85
C ALA A 73 4.38 -2.64 5.84
N ASP A 74 4.62 -3.12 7.07
CA ASP A 74 3.61 -3.22 8.13
C ASP A 74 3.09 -1.84 8.56
N ASP A 75 3.97 -0.84 8.76
CA ASP A 75 3.60 0.53 9.13
C ASP A 75 2.71 1.16 8.03
N THR A 76 3.01 0.91 6.75
CA THR A 76 2.22 1.41 5.62
C THR A 76 0.86 0.72 5.57
N SER A 77 0.83 -0.61 5.63
CA SER A 77 -0.40 -1.40 5.64
C SER A 77 -1.31 -1.03 6.80
N TRP A 78 -0.73 -0.79 7.98
CA TRP A 78 -1.45 -0.34 9.16
C TRP A 78 -2.15 1.02 8.94
N LYS A 79 -1.44 1.99 8.34
CA LYS A 79 -2.01 3.30 8.04
C LYS A 79 -3.20 3.19 7.11
N MET A 80 -3.06 2.48 5.99
CA MET A 80 -4.15 2.26 5.03
C MET A 80 -5.34 1.55 5.67
N GLN A 81 -5.10 0.47 6.42
CA GLN A 81 -6.16 -0.29 7.09
C GLN A 81 -6.88 0.52 8.17
N THR A 82 -6.19 1.45 8.85
CA THR A 82 -6.82 2.39 9.80
C THR A 82 -7.84 3.25 9.08
N TRP A 83 -7.49 3.85 7.94
CA TRP A 83 -8.42 4.68 7.17
C TRP A 83 -9.62 3.89 6.64
N TRP A 84 -9.36 2.68 6.16
CA TRP A 84 -10.40 1.82 5.60
C TRP A 84 -11.35 1.25 6.66
N HIS A 85 -10.86 1.02 7.86
CA HIS A 85 -11.66 0.47 8.96
C HIS A 85 -12.52 1.53 9.67
N TYR A 86 -11.90 2.67 10.02
CA TYR A 86 -12.56 3.69 10.82
C TYR A 86 -13.34 4.71 9.98
N GLY A 87 -13.02 4.86 8.70
CA GLY A 87 -13.64 5.85 7.82
C GLY A 87 -12.94 7.22 7.86
N SER A 88 -13.35 8.09 6.93
CA SER A 88 -12.68 9.37 6.67
C SER A 88 -12.84 10.40 7.79
N SER A 89 -13.92 10.34 8.55
CA SER A 89 -14.27 11.35 9.56
C SER A 89 -13.82 10.99 10.99
N HIS A 90 -13.36 9.76 11.21
CA HIS A 90 -13.04 9.24 12.54
C HIS A 90 -11.72 9.82 13.07
N GLU A 91 -11.66 10.03 14.40
CA GLU A 91 -10.48 10.63 15.06
C GLU A 91 -9.20 9.80 14.90
N GLU A 92 -9.29 8.45 14.85
CA GLU A 92 -8.13 7.59 14.58
C GLU A 92 -7.56 7.83 13.17
N THR A 93 -8.43 8.02 12.17
CA THR A 93 -8.01 8.36 10.80
C THR A 93 -7.31 9.71 10.77
N LYS A 94 -7.90 10.75 11.41
CA LYS A 94 -7.32 12.09 11.48
C LYS A 94 -5.94 12.08 12.15
N ARG A 95 -5.81 11.43 13.32
CA ARG A 95 -4.52 11.27 14.03
C ARG A 95 -3.48 10.54 13.20
N ASN A 96 -3.91 9.50 12.49
CA ASN A 96 -3.04 8.72 11.62
C ASN A 96 -2.51 9.58 10.46
N VAL A 97 -3.38 10.31 9.74
CA VAL A 97 -2.98 11.21 8.64
C VAL A 97 -2.11 12.35 9.18
N GLU A 98 -2.43 12.93 10.33
CA GLU A 98 -1.59 13.95 10.97
C GLU A 98 -0.16 13.45 11.25
N SER A 99 -0.01 12.17 11.63
CA SER A 99 1.32 11.58 11.79
C SER A 99 2.10 11.51 10.48
N ILE A 100 1.41 11.35 9.34
CA ILE A 100 2.02 11.41 8.01
C ILE A 100 2.41 12.84 7.67
N ASN A 101 1.52 13.80 7.88
CA ASN A 101 1.80 15.22 7.65
C ASN A 101 3.04 15.67 8.44
N ARG A 102 3.17 15.27 9.71
CA ARG A 102 4.39 15.54 10.52
C ARG A 102 5.64 14.89 9.92
N THR A 103 5.52 13.67 9.40
CA THR A 103 6.64 12.98 8.75
C THR A 103 7.07 13.70 7.48
N HIS A 104 6.11 14.13 6.66
CA HIS A 104 6.39 14.92 5.45
C HIS A 104 7.05 16.25 5.80
N ALA A 105 6.54 16.98 6.81
CA ALA A 105 7.14 18.21 7.29
C ALA A 105 8.58 18.02 7.81
N PHE A 106 8.84 16.91 8.51
CA PHE A 106 10.20 16.57 8.95
C PHE A 106 11.17 16.38 7.78
N TYR A 107 10.78 15.61 6.77
CA TYR A 107 11.64 15.36 5.61
C TYR A 107 11.78 16.59 4.70
N ALA A 108 10.73 17.39 4.53
CA ALA A 108 10.80 18.66 3.83
C ALA A 108 11.82 19.62 4.48
N LYS A 109 11.84 19.65 5.82
CA LYS A 109 12.85 20.45 6.57
C LYS A 109 14.24 19.84 6.50
N LYS A 110 14.36 18.52 6.45
CA LYS A 110 15.65 17.81 6.38
C LYS A 110 16.34 18.01 5.02
N TYR A 111 15.56 18.15 3.95
CA TYR A 111 16.01 18.29 2.57
C TYR A 111 15.42 19.55 1.92
N PRO A 112 15.80 20.78 2.38
CA PRO A 112 15.12 22.01 1.98
C PRO A 112 15.37 22.44 0.54
N ASP A 113 16.53 22.10 -0.03
CA ASP A 113 17.05 22.67 -1.30
C ASP A 113 17.03 21.69 -2.46
N GLU A 114 16.31 20.57 -2.35
CA GLU A 114 16.38 19.51 -3.31
C GLU A 114 15.15 19.44 -4.22
N GLY A 115 15.19 20.19 -5.32
CA GLY A 115 14.40 19.99 -6.53
C GLY A 115 12.88 20.23 -6.43
N PRO A 116 12.15 19.97 -7.52
CA PRO A 116 10.69 20.07 -7.51
C PRO A 116 10.15 19.05 -6.52
N ASP A 117 9.42 19.55 -5.62
CA ASP A 117 9.12 19.00 -4.32
C ASP A 117 8.14 17.87 -4.26
N THR A 118 8.57 16.73 -3.83
CA THR A 118 7.66 15.66 -3.42
C THR A 118 6.62 16.12 -2.39
N PHE A 119 6.97 17.05 -1.49
CA PHE A 119 6.05 17.55 -0.46
C PHE A 119 5.47 18.95 -0.74
N GLY A 120 5.76 19.53 -1.89
CA GLY A 120 5.24 20.82 -2.36
C GLY A 120 4.44 20.73 -3.64
N ASP A 121 4.59 19.64 -4.40
CA ASP A 121 3.84 19.41 -5.63
C ASP A 121 2.47 18.77 -5.34
N ASP A 122 1.39 19.52 -5.57
CA ASP A 122 0.02 19.05 -5.40
C ASP A 122 -0.29 17.83 -6.29
N ASP A 123 0.35 17.70 -7.44
CA ASP A 123 0.11 16.58 -8.36
C ASP A 123 0.61 15.24 -7.80
N ILE A 124 1.71 15.22 -7.04
CA ILE A 124 2.19 14.00 -6.37
C ILE A 124 1.22 13.55 -5.28
N TYR A 125 0.73 14.49 -4.47
CA TYR A 125 -0.31 14.18 -3.49
C TYR A 125 -1.57 13.64 -4.17
N MET A 126 -2.02 14.34 -5.20
CA MET A 126 -3.22 13.97 -5.94
C MET A 126 -3.07 12.59 -6.60
N TYR A 127 -1.92 12.33 -7.24
CA TYR A 127 -1.64 11.01 -7.83
C TYR A 127 -1.68 9.90 -6.80
N THR A 128 -1.05 10.10 -5.64
CA THR A 128 -1.05 9.11 -4.55
C THR A 128 -2.48 8.82 -4.07
N LEU A 129 -3.28 9.86 -3.84
CA LEU A 129 -4.67 9.73 -3.38
C LEU A 129 -5.59 9.10 -4.44
N CYS A 130 -5.40 9.44 -5.72
CA CYS A 130 -6.08 8.79 -6.84
C CYS A 130 -5.69 7.30 -6.94
N TYR A 131 -4.42 6.98 -6.73
CA TYR A 131 -3.96 5.61 -6.75
C TYR A 131 -4.53 4.79 -5.59
N GLU A 132 -4.62 5.34 -4.40
CA GLU A 132 -5.30 4.71 -3.26
C GLU A 132 -6.79 4.42 -3.55
N ALA A 133 -7.47 5.31 -4.29
CA ALA A 133 -8.86 5.12 -4.68
C ALA A 133 -9.05 4.06 -5.78
N ALA A 134 -8.19 4.02 -6.78
CA ALA A 134 -8.38 3.25 -8.00
C ALA A 134 -7.34 2.15 -8.26
N GLY A 135 -6.25 2.08 -7.47
CA GLY A 135 -5.16 1.14 -7.70
C GLY A 135 -5.60 -0.32 -7.66
N MET A 136 -6.48 -0.70 -6.73
CA MET A 136 -7.03 -2.05 -6.68
C MET A 136 -7.93 -2.35 -7.88
N HIS A 137 -8.75 -1.39 -8.33
CA HIS A 137 -9.53 -1.51 -9.55
C HIS A 137 -8.62 -1.78 -10.77
N ARG A 138 -7.56 -0.99 -10.93
CA ARG A 138 -6.57 -1.16 -12.01
C ARG A 138 -5.84 -2.50 -11.93
N LEU A 139 -5.49 -2.96 -10.73
CA LEU A 139 -4.87 -4.27 -10.52
C LEU A 139 -5.81 -5.41 -10.94
N LEU A 140 -7.08 -5.37 -10.54
CA LEU A 140 -8.08 -6.36 -10.91
C LEU A 140 -8.26 -6.40 -12.44
N GLN A 141 -8.37 -5.24 -13.10
CA GLN A 141 -8.46 -5.16 -14.58
C GLN A 141 -7.20 -5.72 -15.26
N ARG A 142 -6.02 -5.41 -14.74
CA ARG A 142 -4.74 -5.92 -15.29
C ARG A 142 -4.64 -7.43 -15.26
N VAL A 143 -5.24 -8.07 -14.26
CA VAL A 143 -5.29 -9.54 -14.20
C VAL A 143 -6.52 -10.14 -14.90
N GLY A 144 -7.35 -9.32 -15.57
CA GLY A 144 -8.49 -9.76 -16.37
C GLY A 144 -9.80 -9.92 -15.58
N LEU A 145 -9.90 -9.32 -14.39
CA LEU A 145 -11.13 -9.26 -13.59
C LEU A 145 -11.87 -7.92 -13.81
N ARG A 146 -13.16 -7.88 -13.50
CA ARG A 146 -14.04 -6.71 -13.77
C ARG A 146 -13.60 -5.43 -13.05
N GLY A 147 -12.99 -5.55 -11.86
CA GLY A 147 -12.77 -4.39 -11.00
C GLY A 147 -14.04 -3.93 -10.26
N TYR A 148 -14.11 -2.65 -9.92
CA TYR A 148 -15.23 -2.06 -9.16
C TYR A 148 -16.51 -1.97 -9.95
N SER A 149 -17.65 -2.13 -9.30
CA SER A 149 -18.99 -1.79 -9.82
C SER A 149 -19.17 -0.27 -9.88
N GLU A 150 -20.20 0.22 -10.56
CA GLU A 150 -20.46 1.66 -10.66
C GLU A 150 -20.71 2.31 -9.27
N LYS A 151 -21.40 1.61 -8.38
CA LYS A 151 -21.60 2.05 -7.00
C LYS A 151 -20.27 2.15 -6.23
N GLU A 152 -19.42 1.13 -6.34
CA GLU A 152 -18.10 1.11 -5.70
C GLU A 152 -17.18 2.21 -6.23
N LYS A 153 -17.23 2.51 -7.53
CA LYS A 153 -16.50 3.65 -8.14
C LYS A 153 -16.93 4.99 -7.55
N ARG A 154 -18.26 5.24 -7.44
CA ARG A 154 -18.76 6.48 -6.84
C ARG A 154 -18.40 6.60 -5.36
N VAL A 155 -18.47 5.50 -4.62
CA VAL A 155 -18.05 5.45 -3.21
C VAL A 155 -16.55 5.74 -3.08
N ALA A 156 -15.70 5.17 -3.94
CA ALA A 156 -14.27 5.44 -3.94
C ALA A 156 -13.98 6.94 -4.11
N VAL A 157 -14.61 7.60 -5.08
CA VAL A 157 -14.45 9.05 -5.29
C VAL A 157 -14.89 9.84 -4.06
N ARG A 158 -16.07 9.52 -3.49
CA ARG A 158 -16.61 10.24 -2.31
C ARG A 158 -15.72 10.09 -1.08
N PHE A 159 -15.28 8.85 -0.81
CA PHE A 159 -14.41 8.56 0.33
C PHE A 159 -13.08 9.33 0.20
N TRP A 160 -12.43 9.24 -0.95
CA TRP A 160 -11.13 9.86 -1.15
C TRP A 160 -11.20 11.39 -1.31
N THR A 161 -12.32 11.93 -1.76
CA THR A 161 -12.57 13.39 -1.69
C THR A 161 -12.52 13.88 -0.22
N LYS A 162 -13.16 13.16 0.71
CA LYS A 162 -13.11 13.50 2.14
C LYS A 162 -11.69 13.33 2.72
N MET A 163 -11.02 12.24 2.35
CA MET A 163 -9.65 11.95 2.81
C MET A 163 -8.64 13.00 2.34
N THR A 164 -8.79 13.51 1.12
CA THR A 164 -7.87 14.46 0.50
C THR A 164 -7.67 15.70 1.39
N GLY A 165 -8.72 16.24 1.95
CA GLY A 165 -8.67 17.43 2.83
C GLY A 165 -7.92 17.25 4.15
N LEU A 166 -7.58 16.00 4.53
CA LEU A 166 -6.79 15.72 5.74
C LEU A 166 -5.28 15.83 5.48
N PHE A 167 -4.83 15.69 4.24
CA PHE A 167 -3.43 15.81 3.87
C PHE A 167 -3.04 17.27 3.68
N ILE A 168 -1.84 17.61 4.14
CA ILE A 168 -1.31 18.97 4.07
C ILE A 168 -0.18 19.00 3.03
N ASN A 169 -0.32 19.90 2.05
CA ASN A 169 0.82 20.30 1.24
C ASN A 169 1.78 21.09 2.13
N VAL A 170 2.94 20.53 2.41
CA VAL A 170 3.86 21.08 3.42
C VAL A 170 4.38 22.46 3.04
N LYS A 171 4.72 22.70 1.78
CA LYS A 171 5.24 24.00 1.34
C LYS A 171 4.18 25.05 1.25
N ALA A 172 3.02 24.72 0.71
CA ALA A 172 1.91 25.66 0.65
C ALA A 172 1.24 25.87 2.03
N ASN A 173 1.54 25.00 3.00
CA ASN A 173 0.95 24.98 4.35
C ASN A 173 -0.59 25.03 4.31
N LYS A 174 -1.18 24.29 3.40
CA LYS A 174 -2.64 24.22 3.19
C LYS A 174 -3.10 22.78 2.94
N PRO A 175 -4.37 22.46 3.23
CA PRO A 175 -4.94 21.18 2.84
C PRO A 175 -4.86 20.97 1.33
N VAL A 176 -4.59 19.73 0.93
CA VAL A 176 -4.70 19.32 -0.47
C VAL A 176 -6.17 19.43 -0.90
N SER A 177 -6.41 19.93 -2.11
CA SER A 177 -7.76 20.18 -2.61
C SER A 177 -7.86 19.90 -4.12
N GLY A 178 -9.07 19.90 -4.66
CA GLY A 178 -9.28 19.71 -6.08
C GLY A 178 -9.30 18.23 -6.51
N TYR A 179 -9.68 17.30 -5.60
CA TYR A 179 -9.83 15.89 -5.95
C TYR A 179 -10.80 15.71 -7.12
N PRO A 180 -10.52 14.81 -8.08
CA PRO A 180 -11.38 14.56 -9.25
C PRO A 180 -12.81 14.19 -8.84
N LYS A 181 -13.79 14.66 -9.65
CA LYS A 181 -15.21 14.53 -9.27
C LYS A 181 -15.83 13.21 -9.69
N THR A 182 -15.28 12.54 -10.69
CA THR A 182 -15.75 11.24 -11.19
C THR A 182 -14.63 10.22 -11.14
N PHE A 183 -14.98 8.95 -11.18
CA PHE A 183 -13.97 7.87 -11.20
C PHE A 183 -13.19 7.87 -12.52
N GLU A 184 -13.84 8.26 -13.60
CA GLU A 184 -13.23 8.45 -14.91
C GLU A 184 -12.19 9.58 -14.86
N ASP A 185 -12.46 10.69 -14.16
CA ASP A 185 -11.51 11.78 -13.97
C ASP A 185 -10.32 11.32 -13.09
N VAL A 186 -10.56 10.47 -12.07
CA VAL A 186 -9.48 9.84 -11.29
C VAL A 186 -8.56 9.02 -12.18
N MET A 187 -9.14 8.17 -13.03
CA MET A 187 -8.37 7.34 -13.96
C MET A 187 -7.60 8.20 -14.98
N ALA A 188 -8.25 9.21 -15.56
CA ALA A 188 -7.64 10.12 -16.52
C ALA A 188 -6.49 10.92 -15.90
N PHE A 189 -6.64 11.37 -14.65
CA PHE A 189 -5.57 12.04 -13.93
C PHE A 189 -4.36 11.12 -13.72
N MET A 190 -4.59 9.86 -13.32
CA MET A 190 -3.53 8.88 -13.14
C MET A 190 -2.80 8.60 -14.46
N ASP A 191 -3.54 8.38 -15.55
CA ASP A 191 -2.96 8.11 -16.87
C ASP A 191 -2.15 9.32 -17.38
N LYS A 192 -2.65 10.54 -17.18
CA LYS A 192 -1.92 11.77 -17.50
C LYS A 192 -0.65 11.92 -16.69
N TYR A 193 -0.70 11.59 -15.38
CA TYR A 193 0.47 11.65 -14.51
C TYR A 193 1.54 10.64 -14.93
N GLU A 194 1.13 9.40 -15.22
CA GLU A 194 2.01 8.30 -15.62
C GLU A 194 2.58 8.46 -17.04
N SER A 195 1.97 9.29 -17.90
CA SER A 195 2.45 9.61 -19.26
C SER A 195 3.48 10.74 -19.29
N ARG A 196 3.76 11.39 -18.15
CA ARG A 196 4.82 12.40 -18.07
C ARG A 196 6.18 11.76 -18.33
N ASP A 197 7.12 12.58 -18.80
CA ASP A 197 8.53 12.21 -18.76
C ASP A 197 8.97 12.20 -17.28
N LEU A 198 8.81 11.03 -16.71
CA LEU A 198 9.13 10.80 -15.30
C LEU A 198 10.64 10.52 -15.25
N ASP A 199 11.39 11.33 -14.53
CA ASP A 199 12.84 11.19 -14.30
C ASP A 199 13.25 9.87 -13.62
N GLY A 200 12.50 8.80 -13.91
CA GLY A 200 12.59 7.51 -13.25
C GLY A 200 13.86 6.72 -13.50
N GLU A 201 14.72 7.18 -14.41
CA GLU A 201 16.03 6.55 -14.65
C GLU A 201 17.07 6.87 -13.58
N HIS A 202 16.69 7.38 -12.41
CA HIS A 202 17.67 7.70 -11.37
C HIS A 202 18.03 6.46 -10.52
N PRO A 203 19.31 6.27 -10.19
CA PRO A 203 19.79 5.07 -9.48
C PRO A 203 19.08 4.80 -8.15
N LEU A 204 18.74 5.86 -7.42
CA LEU A 204 18.05 5.75 -6.12
C LEU A 204 16.65 5.10 -6.24
N GLY A 205 15.87 5.43 -7.29
CA GLY A 205 14.58 4.83 -7.54
C GLY A 205 14.69 3.35 -7.86
N ILE A 206 15.68 2.98 -8.69
CA ILE A 206 15.97 1.59 -9.02
C ILE A 206 16.33 0.80 -7.75
N GLU A 207 17.19 1.36 -6.89
CA GLU A 207 17.56 0.76 -5.61
C GLU A 207 16.35 0.59 -4.68
N ALA A 208 15.55 1.64 -4.51
CA ALA A 208 14.37 1.61 -3.66
C ALA A 208 13.36 0.55 -4.10
N VAL A 209 13.08 0.44 -5.40
CA VAL A 209 12.15 -0.58 -5.95
C VAL A 209 12.70 -1.99 -5.77
N ARG A 210 14.01 -2.20 -5.91
CA ARG A 210 14.62 -3.50 -5.62
C ARG A 210 14.38 -3.93 -4.17
N HIS A 211 14.53 -3.02 -3.22
CA HIS A 211 14.22 -3.28 -1.80
C HIS A 211 12.76 -3.62 -1.58
N VAL A 212 11.82 -2.90 -2.21
CA VAL A 212 10.38 -3.16 -2.10
C VAL A 212 10.02 -4.56 -2.63
N ILE A 213 10.46 -4.88 -3.84
CA ILE A 213 10.17 -6.19 -4.46
C ILE A 213 10.86 -7.32 -3.69
N GLY A 214 12.11 -7.10 -3.27
CA GLY A 214 12.89 -8.08 -2.51
C GLY A 214 12.28 -8.39 -1.14
N GLN A 215 11.74 -7.39 -0.45
CA GLN A 215 11.11 -7.53 0.85
C GLN A 215 9.96 -8.56 0.83
N PHE A 216 9.05 -8.50 -0.14
CA PHE A 216 7.95 -9.45 -0.27
C PHE A 216 8.45 -10.90 -0.40
N GLY A 217 9.42 -11.13 -1.29
CA GLY A 217 10.03 -12.44 -1.47
C GLY A 217 10.76 -12.94 -0.23
N ASN A 218 11.51 -12.06 0.44
CA ASN A 218 12.27 -12.42 1.64
C ASN A 218 11.38 -12.78 2.83
N ARG A 219 10.21 -12.12 2.94
CA ARG A 219 9.29 -12.32 4.05
C ARG A 219 8.49 -13.62 3.95
N TYR A 220 7.98 -13.96 2.76
CA TYR A 220 6.98 -15.00 2.59
C TYR A 220 7.49 -16.26 1.89
N PHE A 221 8.66 -16.22 1.27
CA PHE A 221 9.16 -17.32 0.47
C PHE A 221 10.52 -17.82 0.99
N PRO A 222 10.74 -19.15 0.99
CA PRO A 222 12.07 -19.70 1.25
C PRO A 222 13.06 -19.22 0.18
N ARG A 223 14.35 -19.22 0.49
CA ARG A 223 15.40 -18.70 -0.40
C ARG A 223 15.31 -19.25 -1.83
N SER A 224 15.01 -20.54 -1.96
CA SER A 224 14.85 -21.23 -3.25
C SER A 224 13.67 -20.74 -4.09
N LEU A 225 12.67 -20.07 -3.51
CA LEU A 225 11.47 -19.58 -4.20
C LEU A 225 11.38 -18.06 -4.28
N ARG A 226 12.40 -17.31 -3.85
CA ARG A 226 12.38 -15.83 -3.91
C ARG A 226 12.32 -15.29 -5.34
N TRP A 227 12.94 -15.99 -6.29
CA TRP A 227 12.83 -15.70 -7.72
C TRP A 227 11.38 -15.76 -8.21
N PHE A 228 10.60 -16.75 -7.75
CA PHE A 228 9.19 -16.87 -8.07
C PHE A 228 8.38 -15.70 -7.54
N ALA A 229 8.59 -15.32 -6.26
CA ALA A 229 7.93 -14.15 -5.66
C ALA A 229 8.27 -12.86 -6.42
N ARG A 230 9.53 -12.69 -6.82
CA ARG A 230 9.98 -11.56 -7.64
C ARG A 230 9.26 -11.51 -8.99
N LEU A 231 9.24 -12.64 -9.73
CA LEU A 231 8.52 -12.73 -11.00
C LEU A 231 7.03 -12.45 -10.85
N TRP A 232 6.43 -12.88 -9.74
CA TRP A 232 5.04 -12.61 -9.44
C TRP A 232 4.80 -11.10 -9.34
N VAL A 233 5.51 -10.40 -8.46
CA VAL A 233 5.37 -8.94 -8.30
C VAL A 233 5.62 -8.22 -9.62
N ILE A 234 6.73 -8.52 -10.33
CA ILE A 234 7.07 -7.90 -11.61
C ILE A 234 5.96 -8.10 -12.65
N SER A 235 5.34 -9.28 -12.69
CA SER A 235 4.25 -9.58 -13.64
C SER A 235 2.97 -8.77 -13.38
N LEU A 236 2.83 -8.19 -12.18
CA LEU A 236 1.71 -7.32 -11.79
C LEU A 236 2.00 -5.83 -12.01
N LEU A 237 3.26 -5.43 -12.19
CA LEU A 237 3.61 -4.05 -12.50
C LEU A 237 3.20 -3.67 -13.94
N PRO A 238 2.90 -2.39 -14.22
CA PRO A 238 2.67 -1.91 -15.59
C PRO A 238 3.98 -1.89 -16.41
N ASP A 239 3.87 -2.08 -17.71
CA ASP A 239 5.03 -2.19 -18.61
C ASP A 239 5.90 -0.93 -18.61
N TRP A 240 5.30 0.26 -18.55
CA TRP A 240 6.03 1.53 -18.47
C TRP A 240 6.94 1.60 -17.23
N MET A 241 6.48 1.07 -16.10
CA MET A 241 7.24 1.07 -14.85
C MET A 241 8.46 0.15 -14.93
N LEU A 242 8.37 -0.97 -15.66
CA LEU A 242 9.52 -1.84 -15.88
C LEU A 242 10.64 -1.10 -16.64
N GLY A 243 10.27 -0.26 -17.62
CA GLY A 243 11.20 0.60 -18.32
C GLY A 243 11.88 1.62 -17.41
N VAL A 244 11.07 2.36 -16.64
CA VAL A 244 11.53 3.39 -15.69
C VAL A 244 12.55 2.83 -14.69
N TYR A 245 12.30 1.66 -14.13
CA TYR A 245 13.19 1.04 -13.14
C TYR A 245 14.23 0.08 -13.73
N LYS A 246 14.38 0.05 -15.06
CA LYS A 246 15.32 -0.87 -15.76
C LYS A 246 15.17 -2.32 -15.34
N ILE A 247 13.91 -2.75 -15.13
CA ILE A 247 13.59 -4.13 -14.78
C ILE A 247 13.35 -4.91 -16.07
N THR A 248 14.11 -5.97 -16.28
CA THR A 248 13.89 -6.87 -17.42
C THR A 248 12.52 -7.53 -17.32
N ALA A 249 11.68 -7.27 -18.33
CA ALA A 249 10.35 -7.87 -18.39
C ALA A 249 10.46 -9.40 -18.53
N PRO A 250 9.71 -10.18 -17.73
CA PRO A 250 9.62 -11.61 -17.92
C PRO A 250 9.01 -11.96 -19.28
N ASN A 251 9.20 -13.23 -19.72
CA ASN A 251 8.53 -13.71 -20.92
C ASN A 251 7.00 -13.51 -20.81
N ARG A 252 6.36 -13.14 -21.92
CA ARG A 252 4.91 -12.87 -21.99
C ARG A 252 4.03 -14.03 -21.48
N LEU A 253 4.47 -15.28 -21.68
CA LEU A 253 3.76 -16.45 -21.14
C LEU A 253 3.86 -16.52 -19.62
N VAL A 254 5.00 -16.19 -19.05
CA VAL A 254 5.21 -16.10 -17.59
C VAL A 254 4.32 -15.02 -17.01
N ILE A 255 4.29 -13.82 -17.61
CA ILE A 255 3.41 -12.74 -17.18
C ILE A 255 1.93 -13.18 -17.19
N LYS A 256 1.47 -13.81 -18.28
CA LYS A 256 0.10 -14.33 -18.39
C LYS A 256 -0.21 -15.37 -17.32
N LEU A 257 0.73 -16.29 -17.04
CA LEU A 257 0.55 -17.31 -16.01
C LEU A 257 0.39 -16.71 -14.62
N PHE A 258 1.25 -15.77 -14.24
CA PHE A 258 1.16 -15.09 -12.94
C PHE A 258 -0.11 -14.22 -12.82
N ARG A 259 -0.48 -13.51 -13.88
CA ARG A 259 -1.74 -12.72 -13.92
C ARG A 259 -2.95 -13.65 -13.79
N PHE A 260 -2.97 -14.77 -14.50
CA PHE A 260 -4.05 -15.76 -14.37
C PHE A 260 -4.10 -16.37 -12.96
N GLY A 261 -2.97 -16.77 -12.38
CA GLY A 261 -2.92 -17.27 -11.01
C GLY A 261 -3.42 -16.25 -9.99
N THR A 262 -3.05 -14.97 -10.18
CA THR A 262 -3.54 -13.88 -9.32
C THR A 262 -5.03 -13.63 -9.51
N ALA A 263 -5.52 -13.68 -10.76
CA ALA A 263 -6.95 -13.59 -11.05
C ALA A 263 -7.73 -14.73 -10.38
N ALA A 264 -7.24 -15.96 -10.50
CA ALA A 264 -7.84 -17.13 -9.85
C ALA A 264 -7.86 -16.98 -8.32
N PHE A 265 -6.77 -16.50 -7.72
CA PHE A 265 -6.69 -16.23 -6.27
C PHE A 265 -7.76 -15.23 -5.82
N PHE A 266 -7.88 -14.08 -6.49
CA PHE A 266 -8.92 -13.09 -6.15
C PHE A 266 -10.33 -13.60 -6.46
N TRP A 267 -10.52 -14.30 -7.56
CA TRP A 267 -11.82 -14.86 -7.94
C TRP A 267 -12.29 -15.92 -6.93
N VAL A 268 -11.42 -16.83 -6.50
CA VAL A 268 -11.72 -17.83 -5.46
C VAL A 268 -12.08 -17.12 -4.14
N GLY A 269 -11.30 -16.13 -3.73
CA GLY A 269 -11.59 -15.32 -2.55
C GLY A 269 -12.95 -14.63 -2.63
N ASP A 270 -13.26 -14.06 -3.81
CA ASP A 270 -14.53 -13.35 -4.02
C ASP A 270 -15.73 -14.29 -4.15
N ARG A 271 -15.61 -15.41 -4.85
CA ARG A 271 -16.75 -16.27 -5.22
C ARG A 271 -16.93 -17.51 -4.34
N LEU A 272 -15.83 -18.13 -3.93
CA LEU A 272 -15.86 -19.45 -3.28
C LEU A 272 -15.53 -19.40 -1.79
N ALA A 273 -14.61 -18.54 -1.34
CA ALA A 273 -14.28 -18.45 0.07
C ALA A 273 -15.39 -17.72 0.85
N PRO A 274 -15.69 -18.11 2.11
CA PRO A 274 -16.63 -17.37 2.96
C PRO A 274 -16.15 -15.94 3.19
N ASP A 275 -17.07 -15.00 3.22
CA ASP A 275 -16.73 -13.63 3.59
C ASP A 275 -16.23 -13.57 5.03
N PRO A 276 -15.10 -12.88 5.31
CA PRO A 276 -14.58 -12.70 6.67
C PRO A 276 -15.62 -12.02 7.56
N LYS A 277 -15.63 -12.38 8.84
CA LYS A 277 -16.51 -11.76 9.84
C LYS A 277 -15.92 -10.47 10.41
N ASP A 278 -14.60 -10.42 10.47
CA ASP A 278 -13.85 -9.35 11.10
C ASP A 278 -12.94 -8.67 10.07
N THR A 279 -12.70 -7.37 10.24
CA THR A 279 -11.75 -6.60 9.44
C THR A 279 -10.29 -6.96 9.79
N PHE A 280 -9.35 -6.46 9.01
CA PHE A 280 -7.93 -6.60 9.31
C PHE A 280 -7.56 -6.06 10.69
N ILE A 281 -8.08 -4.88 11.06
CA ILE A 281 -7.82 -4.23 12.34
C ILE A 281 -8.36 -5.08 13.49
N GLU A 282 -9.62 -5.52 13.41
CA GLU A 282 -10.25 -6.34 14.45
C GLU A 282 -9.51 -7.66 14.66
N ARG A 283 -9.14 -8.37 13.59
CA ARG A 283 -8.34 -9.60 13.70
C ARG A 283 -6.97 -9.37 14.34
N ARG A 284 -6.35 -8.23 14.08
CA ARG A 284 -5.07 -7.86 14.67
C ARG A 284 -5.23 -7.51 16.15
N ASP A 285 -6.27 -6.76 16.49
CA ASP A 285 -6.61 -6.42 17.87
C ASP A 285 -6.87 -7.68 18.72
N MET A 286 -7.69 -8.60 18.23
CA MET A 286 -7.92 -9.90 18.90
C MET A 286 -6.61 -10.66 19.14
N ARG A 287 -5.69 -10.67 18.17
CA ARG A 287 -4.37 -11.31 18.34
C ARG A 287 -3.52 -10.64 19.42
N LEU A 288 -3.54 -9.32 19.51
CA LEU A 288 -2.80 -8.57 20.53
C LEU A 288 -3.35 -8.82 21.93
N VAL A 289 -4.68 -8.79 22.06
CA VAL A 289 -5.35 -9.13 23.33
C VAL A 289 -5.04 -10.56 23.76
N ALA A 290 -5.10 -11.52 22.85
CA ALA A 290 -4.75 -12.92 23.12
C ALA A 290 -3.29 -13.12 23.53
N CYS A 291 -2.38 -12.24 23.10
CA CYS A 291 -0.97 -12.23 23.49
C CYS A 291 -0.69 -11.43 24.79
N GLY A 292 -1.71 -10.89 25.46
CA GLY A 292 -1.56 -10.06 26.66
C GLY A 292 -0.98 -8.66 26.40
N ALA A 293 -0.92 -8.23 25.13
CA ALA A 293 -0.35 -6.94 24.75
C ALA A 293 -1.33 -5.75 24.84
N GLY A 294 -2.56 -5.98 25.35
CA GLY A 294 -3.64 -5.00 25.43
C GLY A 294 -4.29 -4.71 24.07
N SER A 295 -5.49 -4.14 24.08
CA SER A 295 -6.24 -3.77 22.88
C SER A 295 -5.62 -2.56 22.18
N LEU A 296 -5.78 -2.47 20.86
CA LEU A 296 -5.41 -1.32 20.05
C LEU A 296 -6.23 -0.06 20.40
N SER A 297 -7.44 -0.27 20.91
CA SER A 297 -8.33 0.79 21.38
C SER A 297 -8.01 1.30 22.80
N ASP A 298 -7.03 0.72 23.51
CA ASP A 298 -6.63 1.20 24.84
C ASP A 298 -5.94 2.57 24.71
N PRO A 299 -6.55 3.66 25.24
CA PRO A 299 -6.00 5.01 25.15
C PRO A 299 -4.66 5.19 25.90
N ARG A 300 -4.28 4.25 26.77
CA ARG A 300 -3.01 4.27 27.52
C ARG A 300 -1.86 3.69 26.71
N ARG A 301 -2.13 3.14 25.52
CA ARG A 301 -1.12 2.53 24.68
C ARG A 301 -0.33 3.61 23.93
N GLU A 302 0.97 3.70 24.16
CA GLU A 302 1.86 4.53 23.37
C GLU A 302 1.91 4.06 21.91
N VAL A 303 1.77 4.99 20.96
CA VAL A 303 1.72 4.75 19.51
C VAL A 303 3.00 4.09 18.93
N GLY A 304 4.02 3.86 19.76
CA GLY A 304 5.28 3.21 19.40
C GLY A 304 5.37 1.70 19.70
N SER A 305 4.42 1.12 20.46
CA SER A 305 4.55 -0.24 21.00
C SER A 305 4.00 -1.38 20.14
N VAL A 306 3.61 -1.13 18.88
CA VAL A 306 2.99 -2.12 17.98
C VAL A 306 3.94 -3.28 17.59
N GLY A 307 5.23 -3.18 17.92
CA GLY A 307 6.25 -4.19 17.60
C GLY A 307 6.44 -5.32 18.62
N ALA A 308 5.72 -5.34 19.75
CA ALA A 308 6.05 -6.20 20.89
C ALA A 308 5.18 -7.46 21.04
N CYS A 309 4.55 -8.00 19.97
CA CYS A 309 3.92 -9.32 20.07
C CYS A 309 5.00 -10.42 20.10
N PRO A 310 5.00 -11.34 21.10
CA PRO A 310 6.01 -12.42 21.24
C PRO A 310 6.14 -13.34 20.02
N PHE A 311 5.10 -13.42 19.17
CA PHE A 311 5.14 -14.17 17.92
C PHE A 311 6.07 -13.53 16.88
N HIS A 312 6.14 -12.20 16.80
CA HIS A 312 7.13 -11.51 15.97
C HIS A 312 8.54 -11.64 16.52
N MET A 313 8.72 -11.54 17.83
CA MET A 313 10.03 -11.71 18.48
C MET A 313 10.61 -13.12 18.31
N ARG A 314 9.77 -14.17 18.20
CA ARG A 314 10.24 -15.53 17.95
C ARG A 314 10.72 -15.74 16.52
N ALA A 315 10.12 -15.05 15.55
CA ALA A 315 10.56 -15.02 14.16
C ALA A 315 11.86 -14.21 13.99
N GLU A 316 11.99 -13.08 14.70
CA GLU A 316 13.19 -12.24 14.69
C GLU A 316 14.37 -12.90 15.43
N ARG A 317 14.17 -13.58 16.58
CA ARG A 317 15.23 -14.36 17.24
C ARG A 317 15.75 -15.53 16.39
N LYS A 318 14.87 -16.20 15.62
CA LYS A 318 15.31 -17.20 14.64
C LYS A 318 16.05 -16.58 13.45
N LYS A 319 15.76 -15.33 13.06
CA LYS A 319 16.49 -14.60 12.02
C LYS A 319 17.84 -14.08 12.52
N SER A 320 17.93 -13.48 13.72
CA SER A 320 19.19 -12.94 14.23
C SER A 320 20.28 -13.99 14.48
N SER A 321 19.90 -15.23 14.80
CA SER A 321 20.84 -16.36 14.87
C SER A 321 21.24 -16.92 13.48
N ALA A 322 20.50 -16.59 12.42
CA ALA A 322 20.82 -16.96 11.04
C ALA A 322 21.58 -15.86 10.27
N GLU A 323 21.48 -14.60 10.73
CA GLU A 323 22.10 -13.42 10.10
C GLU A 323 23.55 -13.15 10.60
N ALA A 324 23.98 -13.79 11.68
CA ALA A 324 25.38 -13.72 12.16
C ALA A 324 26.40 -14.41 11.21
N GLY A 325 25.96 -14.89 10.06
CA GLY A 325 26.78 -15.54 9.04
C GLY A 325 26.63 -14.99 7.62
N TYR A 326 26.12 -13.75 7.43
CA TYR A 326 25.87 -13.20 6.11
C TYR A 326 27.00 -12.28 5.65
N GLU A 327 27.95 -12.84 4.89
CA GLU A 327 28.83 -12.09 3.99
C GLU A 327 28.15 -11.92 2.63
N ASP A 328 28.14 -10.68 2.20
CA ASP A 328 27.57 -10.10 1.01
C ASP A 328 28.09 -10.81 -0.28
N ARG A 329 27.24 -11.60 -0.96
CA ARG A 329 27.44 -11.97 -2.37
C ARG A 329 26.32 -11.34 -3.18
N GLN A 330 26.68 -10.29 -3.89
CA GLN A 330 25.87 -9.65 -4.92
C GLN A 330 25.64 -10.66 -6.06
N ASP A 331 24.43 -11.18 -6.18
CA ASP A 331 23.99 -11.88 -7.39
C ASP A 331 23.68 -10.82 -8.47
N PRO A 332 24.21 -10.97 -9.69
CA PRO A 332 23.90 -10.04 -10.78
C PRO A 332 22.44 -10.19 -11.25
N LEU A 333 21.88 -9.06 -11.65
CA LEU A 333 20.51 -8.89 -12.18
C LEU A 333 20.35 -9.52 -13.56
#